data_87153495c86be9d051d22b311a530501
#
_entry.id   87153495c86be9d051d22b311a530501
#
_cell.length_a   1.000
_cell.length_b   1.000
_cell.length_c   1.000
_cell.angle_alpha   90.00
_cell.angle_beta   90.00
_cell.angle_gamma   90.00
#
_symmetry.space_group_name_H-M   'P 1'
#
loop_
_entity.id
_entity.type
_entity.pdbx_description
1 polymer ?
#
loop_
_entity_poly.entity_id
_entity_poly.type
_entity_poly.pdbx_seq_one_letter_code
_entity_poly.pdbx_strand_id
1 'polypeptide(L)'
;MGSITKELDVIEKWQRENNMAVKINRSRVGDIAEHKAVSWLFDQGYEVFRNASSVGFADLVIVDKTGKKTLIDVKTLKLDRRYGSYTSFHSRTKAQAKLGVQILKVHPYNYECEFVKHKEES
;
A
#
# COMPACT_ATOMS: atom_id res chain seq x y z
N MET A 1 -8.41 -17.80 -16.99
CA MET A 1 -8.07 -16.71 -16.10
C MET A 1 -7.54 -17.24 -14.79
N GLY A 2 -6.27 -17.03 -14.53
CA GLY A 2 -5.72 -17.32 -13.21
C GLY A 2 -6.38 -16.39 -12.19
N SER A 3 -7.24 -16.95 -11.35
CA SER A 3 -7.78 -16.15 -10.28
C SER A 3 -6.70 -15.90 -9.25
N ILE A 4 -6.71 -14.74 -8.65
CA ILE A 4 -5.85 -14.37 -7.53
C ILE A 4 -5.94 -15.42 -6.42
N THR A 5 -7.11 -16.02 -6.26
CA THR A 5 -7.38 -17.08 -5.30
C THR A 5 -6.51 -18.32 -5.56
N LYS A 6 -6.32 -18.70 -6.84
CA LYS A 6 -5.46 -19.83 -7.19
C LYS A 6 -4.00 -19.56 -6.87
N GLU A 7 -3.52 -18.36 -7.11
CA GLU A 7 -2.14 -17.97 -6.80
C GLU A 7 -1.89 -18.02 -5.30
N LEU A 8 -2.84 -17.56 -4.51
CA LEU A 8 -2.77 -17.63 -3.06
C LEU A 8 -2.74 -19.06 -2.57
N ASP A 9 -3.60 -19.92 -3.11
CA ASP A 9 -3.64 -21.32 -2.74
C ASP A 9 -2.32 -22.01 -3.03
N VAL A 10 -1.69 -21.68 -4.16
CA VAL A 10 -0.37 -22.23 -4.53
C VAL A 10 0.70 -21.78 -3.54
N ILE A 11 0.73 -20.51 -3.17
CA ILE A 11 1.70 -19.97 -2.22
C ILE A 11 1.51 -20.60 -0.84
N GLU A 12 0.29 -20.66 -0.35
CA GLU A 12 -0.02 -21.25 0.94
C GLU A 12 0.36 -22.72 0.98
N LYS A 13 0.04 -23.45 -0.08
CA LYS A 13 0.39 -24.86 -0.22
C LYS A 13 1.89 -25.06 -0.20
N TRP A 14 2.63 -24.25 -0.96
CA TRP A 14 4.08 -24.32 -1.01
C TRP A 14 4.69 -24.06 0.37
N GLN A 15 4.19 -23.05 1.08
CA GLN A 15 4.64 -22.73 2.43
C GLN A 15 4.44 -23.88 3.40
N ARG A 16 3.28 -24.53 3.35
CA ARG A 16 2.97 -25.69 4.18
C ARG A 16 3.86 -26.87 3.86
N GLU A 17 4.04 -27.17 2.56
CA GLU A 17 4.84 -28.31 2.10
C GLU A 17 6.31 -28.16 2.42
N ASN A 18 6.82 -26.96 2.42
CA ASN A 18 8.23 -26.68 2.70
C ASN A 18 8.50 -26.40 4.18
N ASN A 19 7.49 -26.58 5.01
CA ASN A 19 7.60 -26.39 6.45
C ASN A 19 8.26 -25.04 6.78
N MET A 20 8.08 -24.10 5.88
CA MET A 20 8.56 -22.76 6.12
C MET A 20 7.55 -22.09 7.05
N ALA A 21 7.91 -21.98 8.31
CA ALA A 21 7.24 -21.10 9.24
C ALA A 21 7.45 -19.64 8.79
N VAL A 22 7.27 -19.35 7.52
CA VAL A 22 7.24 -17.99 7.06
C VAL A 22 5.85 -17.46 7.38
N LYS A 23 5.68 -17.07 8.61
CA LYS A 23 4.70 -16.05 8.90
C LYS A 23 4.99 -14.96 7.88
N ILE A 24 4.00 -14.64 7.08
CA ILE A 24 4.07 -13.49 6.20
C ILE A 24 4.51 -12.33 7.09
N ASN A 25 5.77 -11.97 6.98
CA ASN A 25 6.33 -10.88 7.75
C ASN A 25 5.63 -9.60 7.31
N ARG A 26 4.93 -8.95 8.22
CA ARG A 26 4.19 -7.73 7.94
C ARG A 26 5.07 -6.65 7.33
N SER A 27 6.32 -6.56 7.77
CA SER A 27 7.30 -5.64 7.20
C SER A 27 7.54 -5.92 5.72
N ARG A 28 7.65 -7.19 5.37
CA ARG A 28 7.89 -7.58 3.98
C ARG A 28 6.68 -7.28 3.09
N VAL A 29 5.48 -7.51 3.58
CA VAL A 29 4.24 -7.16 2.86
C VAL A 29 4.18 -5.66 2.63
N GLY A 30 4.50 -4.86 3.65
CA GLY A 30 4.56 -3.41 3.55
C GLY A 30 5.61 -2.94 2.55
N ASP A 31 6.79 -3.55 2.56
CA ASP A 31 7.87 -3.22 1.64
C ASP A 31 7.47 -3.50 0.18
N ILE A 32 6.85 -4.64 -0.07
CA ILE A 32 6.37 -4.97 -1.42
C ILE A 32 5.31 -3.97 -1.87
N ALA A 33 4.36 -3.64 -1.00
CA ALA A 33 3.33 -2.67 -1.31
C ALA A 33 3.93 -1.30 -1.66
N GLU A 34 4.95 -0.87 -0.92
CA GLU A 34 5.63 0.39 -1.19
C GLU A 34 6.33 0.37 -2.56
N HIS A 35 7.02 -0.72 -2.90
CA HIS A 35 7.63 -0.87 -4.22
C HIS A 35 6.59 -0.83 -5.34
N LYS A 36 5.45 -1.50 -5.15
CA LYS A 36 4.36 -1.49 -6.12
C LYS A 36 3.74 -0.11 -6.27
N ALA A 37 3.60 0.61 -5.16
CA ALA A 37 3.11 1.99 -5.16
C ALA A 37 4.04 2.90 -5.96
N VAL A 38 5.36 2.77 -5.76
CA VAL A 38 6.35 3.56 -6.51
C VAL A 38 6.22 3.31 -8.01
N SER A 39 6.15 2.04 -8.41
CA SER A 39 6.00 1.67 -9.81
C SER A 39 4.71 2.25 -10.40
N TRP A 40 3.61 2.13 -9.69
CA TRP A 40 2.33 2.67 -10.13
C TRP A 40 2.38 4.20 -10.29
N LEU A 41 3.00 4.89 -9.34
CA LEU A 41 3.13 6.34 -9.37
C LEU A 41 3.99 6.80 -10.55
N PHE A 42 5.07 6.09 -10.86
CA PHE A 42 5.85 6.34 -12.07
C PHE A 42 4.98 6.22 -13.33
N ASP A 43 4.15 5.19 -13.40
CA ASP A 43 3.24 5.00 -14.54
C ASP A 43 2.23 6.14 -14.66
N GLN A 44 1.86 6.77 -13.54
CA GLN A 44 0.98 7.94 -13.55
C GLN A 44 1.69 9.23 -13.94
N GLY A 45 3.01 9.21 -14.09
CA GLY A 45 3.79 10.36 -14.53
C GLY A 45 4.38 11.22 -13.41
N TYR A 46 4.38 10.73 -12.18
CA TYR A 46 4.99 11.46 -11.06
C TYR A 46 6.47 11.19 -10.93
N GLU A 47 7.21 12.15 -10.44
CA GLU A 47 8.50 11.89 -9.81
C GLU A 47 8.24 11.41 -8.40
N VAL A 48 9.00 10.41 -7.95
CA VAL A 48 8.78 9.77 -6.65
C VAL A 48 10.06 9.79 -5.84
N PHE A 49 9.96 10.26 -4.61
CA PHE A 49 11.06 10.29 -3.65
C PHE A 49 10.67 9.47 -2.44
N ARG A 50 11.58 8.67 -1.93
CA ARG A 50 11.34 7.85 -0.75
C ARG A 50 11.82 8.54 0.51
N ASN A 51 11.10 8.33 1.61
CA ASN A 51 11.60 8.66 2.92
C ASN A 51 12.75 7.70 3.25
N ALA A 52 13.91 8.25 3.57
CA ALA A 52 15.08 7.45 3.92
C ALA A 52 14.97 6.81 5.31
N SER A 53 14.08 7.32 6.15
CA SER A 53 13.82 6.79 7.48
C SER A 53 12.63 5.83 7.45
N SER A 54 12.65 4.81 8.30
CA SER A 54 11.51 3.92 8.47
C SER A 54 10.40 4.54 9.34
N VAL A 55 10.66 5.70 9.93
CA VAL A 55 9.71 6.45 10.74
C VAL A 55 9.49 7.83 10.14
N GLY A 56 8.28 8.34 10.29
CA GLY A 56 7.93 9.66 9.81
C GLY A 56 6.45 9.74 9.42
N PHE A 57 6.06 10.89 8.87
CA PHE A 57 4.66 11.15 8.53
C PHE A 57 4.26 10.57 7.17
N ALA A 58 5.22 10.27 6.33
CA ALA A 58 4.96 9.80 4.97
C ALA A 58 6.07 8.87 4.49
N ASP A 59 5.71 7.93 3.64
CA ASP A 59 6.64 6.99 3.01
C ASP A 59 7.31 7.61 1.78
N LEU A 60 6.55 8.40 1.03
CA LEU A 60 6.95 8.93 -0.27
C LEU A 60 6.57 10.39 -0.39
N VAL A 61 7.29 11.08 -1.26
CA VAL A 61 6.89 12.40 -1.78
C VAL A 61 6.77 12.26 -3.28
N ILE A 62 5.66 12.70 -3.84
CA ILE A 62 5.48 12.74 -5.29
C ILE A 62 5.46 14.18 -5.76
N VAL A 63 5.94 14.39 -6.98
CA VAL A 63 5.95 15.71 -7.62
C VAL A 63 5.28 15.56 -8.98
N ASP A 64 4.24 16.33 -9.23
CA ASP A 64 3.55 16.33 -10.51
C ASP A 64 4.24 17.23 -11.54
N LYS A 65 3.70 17.28 -12.75
CA LYS A 65 4.27 18.06 -13.86
C LYS A 65 4.28 19.57 -13.59
N THR A 66 3.43 20.03 -12.67
CA THR A 66 3.39 21.46 -12.31
C THR A 66 4.36 21.80 -11.19
N GLY A 67 5.02 20.80 -10.63
CA GLY A 67 5.93 20.97 -9.49
C GLY A 67 5.23 20.86 -8.14
N LYS A 68 3.94 20.52 -8.11
CA LYS A 68 3.22 20.33 -6.86
C LYS A 68 3.71 19.07 -6.16
N LYS A 69 4.04 19.21 -4.89
CA LYS A 69 4.51 18.12 -4.03
C LYS A 69 3.37 17.60 -3.16
N THR A 70 3.29 16.28 -3.03
CA THR A 70 2.30 15.64 -2.18
C THR A 70 2.99 14.55 -1.37
N LEU A 71 2.74 14.53 -0.08
CA LEU A 71 3.24 13.49 0.82
C LEU A 71 2.30 12.29 0.74
N ILE A 72 2.87 11.10 0.61
CA ILE A 72 2.11 9.85 0.43
C ILE A 72 2.45 8.87 1.54
N ASP A 73 1.42 8.32 2.16
CA ASP A 73 1.54 7.20 3.10
C ASP A 73 0.92 5.97 2.44
N VAL A 74 1.72 4.92 2.24
CA VAL A 74 1.28 3.70 1.56
C VAL A 74 0.71 2.74 2.58
N LYS A 75 -0.51 2.27 2.34
CA LYS A 75 -1.18 1.29 3.20
C LYS A 75 -1.63 0.09 2.40
N THR A 76 -1.40 -1.09 2.95
CA THR A 76 -1.91 -2.33 2.37
C THR A 76 -3.30 -2.60 2.90
N LEU A 77 -4.20 -2.99 2.02
CA LEU A 77 -5.53 -3.41 2.44
C LEU A 77 -5.45 -4.70 3.25
N LYS A 78 -6.33 -4.85 4.22
CA LYS A 78 -6.46 -6.06 5.01
C LYS A 78 -7.77 -6.76 4.71
N LEU A 79 -7.72 -8.09 4.69
CA LEU A 79 -8.93 -8.89 4.57
C LEU A 79 -9.66 -8.91 5.90
N ASP A 80 -10.91 -8.48 5.89
CA ASP A 80 -11.82 -8.68 7.00
C ASP A 80 -12.48 -10.03 6.83
N ARG A 81 -12.04 -11.02 7.60
CA ARG A 81 -12.52 -12.39 7.48
C ARG A 81 -14.00 -12.55 7.82
N ARG A 82 -14.55 -11.62 8.59
CA ARG A 82 -15.97 -11.67 8.96
C ARG A 82 -16.89 -11.36 7.79
N TYR A 83 -16.44 -10.48 6.90
CA TYR A 83 -17.25 -9.99 5.78
C TYR A 83 -16.70 -10.39 4.42
N GLY A 84 -15.56 -11.08 4.38
CA GLY A 84 -14.93 -11.49 3.12
C GLY A 84 -14.49 -10.33 2.23
N SER A 85 -14.37 -9.15 2.78
CA SER A 85 -14.00 -7.95 2.04
C SER A 85 -12.66 -7.38 2.50
N TYR A 86 -12.01 -6.62 1.62
CA TYR A 86 -10.78 -5.91 1.97
C TYR A 86 -11.11 -4.50 2.42
N THR A 87 -10.50 -4.10 3.52
CA THR A 87 -10.71 -2.76 4.06
C THR A 87 -9.37 -2.07 4.24
N SER A 88 -9.36 -0.76 4.02
CA SER A 88 -8.26 0.10 4.40
C SER A 88 -8.34 0.33 5.91
N PHE A 89 -7.27 -0.01 6.62
CA PHE A 89 -7.32 -0.05 8.08
C PHE A 89 -7.14 1.28 8.77
N HIS A 90 -6.58 2.25 8.09
CA HIS A 90 -6.18 3.46 8.78
C HIS A 90 -6.61 4.71 8.05
N SER A 91 -7.42 5.49 8.73
CA SER A 91 -7.49 6.91 8.43
C SER A 91 -6.13 7.53 8.77
N ARG A 92 -5.80 8.61 8.09
CA ARG A 92 -4.59 9.37 8.43
C ARG A 92 -4.73 9.97 9.83
N THR A 93 -3.59 10.12 10.51
CA THR A 93 -3.56 10.77 11.81
C THR A 93 -3.86 12.28 11.66
N LYS A 94 -4.13 12.95 12.78
CA LYS A 94 -4.32 14.40 12.77
C LYS A 94 -3.09 15.14 12.24
N ALA A 95 -1.89 14.68 12.60
CA ALA A 95 -0.65 15.26 12.11
C ALA A 95 -0.51 15.07 10.60
N GLN A 96 -0.82 13.89 10.09
CA GLN A 96 -0.80 13.61 8.66
C GLN A 96 -1.81 14.48 7.91
N ALA A 97 -3.03 14.60 8.42
CA ALA A 97 -4.05 15.44 7.82
C ALA A 97 -3.60 16.90 7.73
N LYS A 98 -2.99 17.39 8.80
CA LYS A 98 -2.48 18.76 8.87
C LYS A 98 -1.37 19.01 7.85
N LEU A 99 -0.54 18.01 7.57
CA LEU A 99 0.53 18.09 6.58
C LEU A 99 0.08 17.81 5.16
N GLY A 100 -1.19 17.49 4.97
CA GLY A 100 -1.72 17.16 3.64
C GLY A 100 -1.29 15.81 3.11
N VAL A 101 -0.94 14.87 4.00
CA VAL A 101 -0.55 13.52 3.60
C VAL A 101 -1.75 12.80 2.98
N GLN A 102 -1.55 12.18 1.83
CA GLN A 102 -2.55 11.36 1.16
C GLN A 102 -2.25 9.89 1.40
N ILE A 103 -3.28 9.11 1.64
CA ILE A 103 -3.14 7.66 1.78
C ILE A 103 -3.28 7.03 0.39
N LEU A 104 -2.29 6.22 0.02
CA LEU A 104 -2.35 5.38 -1.17
C LEU A 104 -2.52 3.93 -0.72
N LYS A 105 -3.68 3.36 -0.97
CA LYS A 105 -3.95 1.97 -0.63
C LYS A 105 -3.49 1.05 -1.75
N VAL A 106 -2.88 -0.07 -1.38
CA VAL A 106 -2.39 -1.08 -2.30
C VAL A 106 -3.06 -2.41 -1.96
N HIS A 107 -3.67 -3.03 -2.96
CA HIS A 107 -4.28 -4.33 -2.77
C HIS A 107 -3.18 -5.39 -2.62
N PRO A 108 -3.26 -6.29 -1.61
CA PRO A 108 -2.15 -7.20 -1.29
C PRO A 108 -1.91 -8.30 -2.31
N TYR A 109 -2.84 -8.56 -3.21
CA TYR A 109 -2.74 -9.67 -4.16
C TYR A 109 -2.54 -9.20 -5.60
N ASN A 110 -3.36 -8.27 -6.06
CA ASN A 110 -3.25 -7.78 -7.43
C ASN A 110 -2.48 -6.48 -7.55
N TYR A 111 -2.08 -5.90 -6.41
CA TYR A 111 -1.30 -4.66 -6.32
C TYR A 111 -1.97 -3.44 -6.95
N GLU A 112 -3.28 -3.46 -7.07
CA GLU A 112 -4.02 -2.28 -7.50
C GLU A 112 -3.86 -1.18 -6.48
N CYS A 113 -3.59 0.02 -6.99
CA CYS A 113 -3.35 1.21 -6.17
C CYS A 113 -4.48 2.21 -6.36
N GLU A 114 -4.87 2.84 -5.27
CA GLU A 114 -5.92 3.85 -5.30
C GLU A 114 -5.71 4.85 -4.16
N PHE A 115 -5.85 6.13 -4.48
CA PHE A 115 -5.84 7.16 -3.44
C PHE A 115 -7.14 7.09 -2.63
N VAL A 116 -6.99 7.18 -1.33
CA VAL A 116 -8.15 7.25 -0.42
C VAL A 116 -8.71 8.67 -0.43
N LYS A 117 -10.00 8.79 -0.61
CA LYS A 117 -10.69 10.08 -0.47
C LYS A 117 -11.00 10.35 0.99
N HIS A 118 -10.66 11.53 1.44
CA HIS A 118 -10.92 11.95 2.81
C HIS A 118 -12.07 12.95 2.84
N LYS A 119 -12.99 12.78 3.78
CA LYS A 119 -14.20 13.61 3.89
C LYS A 119 -13.92 15.10 4.11
N GLU A 120 -12.76 15.39 4.66
CA GLU A 120 -12.38 16.75 5.05
C GLU A 120 -11.82 17.58 3.91
N GLU A 121 -11.78 17.03 2.71
CA GLU A 121 -11.21 17.68 1.53
C GLU A 121 -12.27 18.24 0.59
N SER A 122 -13.43 18.44 1.13
CA SER A 122 -14.50 19.09 0.39
C SER A 122 -14.22 20.58 0.22
#